data_1b556a488940ab09cdf47cad129e406b
#
_entry.id   1b556a488940ab09cdf47cad129e406b
#
_cell.length_a   1.000
_cell.length_b   1.000
_cell.length_c   1.000
_cell.angle_alpha   90.00
_cell.angle_beta   90.00
_cell.angle_gamma   90.00
#
_symmetry.space_group_name_H-M   'P 1'
#
loop_
_entity.id
_entity.type
_entity.pdbx_description
1 polymer ?
#
loop_
_entity_poly.entity_id
_entity_poly.type
_entity_poly.pdbx_seq_one_letter_code
_entity_poly.pdbx_strand_id
1 'polypeptide(L)'
;MKKLFKTLVCLTLALVMCFGLTACGEFDGNFKTVASADEINTTFAKVNTEESDTETGYQLKATFKGAFENELGKGDIDMTMKGKVSIKDGVKSAIESTMTFSGSSQAGGVSVSYDSARDMNVYTGDGAMYTHTVMSLNGAETANTKIKVDFGDDLQSVLDNFAGMASEGAEGIDFFAMTAAELETQNIKVYIDSNENGTKIKFEFDDTDKGENSVFGKGSAIFSFGANNLLRGYQMKYEVQGLKVFVELKPFNGSVTLPNDLDTYTSYSIGF
;
A
#
# COMPACT_ATOMS: atom_id res chain seq x y z
N MET A 1 -2.46 9.95 17.58
CA MET A 1 -1.47 8.86 17.43
C MET A 1 -2.07 7.45 17.29
N LYS A 2 -2.94 6.96 18.20
CA LYS A 2 -3.58 5.64 18.02
C LYS A 2 -4.40 5.49 16.74
N LYS A 3 -5.07 6.56 16.28
CA LYS A 3 -5.81 6.57 15.00
C LYS A 3 -4.85 6.54 13.80
N LEU A 4 -3.80 7.37 13.80
CA LEU A 4 -2.82 7.45 12.70
C LEU A 4 -2.07 6.12 12.52
N PHE A 5 -1.66 5.48 13.60
CA PHE A 5 -0.99 4.18 13.56
C PHE A 5 -1.93 3.06 13.09
N LYS A 6 -3.19 3.06 13.53
CA LYS A 6 -4.21 2.12 13.02
C LYS A 6 -4.49 2.37 11.54
N THR A 7 -4.63 3.63 11.12
CA THR A 7 -4.85 4.00 9.72
C THR A 7 -3.65 3.60 8.85
N LEU A 8 -2.42 3.80 9.33
CA LEU A 8 -1.21 3.42 8.60
C LEU A 8 -1.08 1.89 8.45
N VAL A 9 -1.34 1.14 9.51
CA VAL A 9 -1.30 -0.34 9.50
C VAL A 9 -2.46 -0.90 8.67
N CYS A 10 -3.66 -0.33 8.78
CA CYS A 10 -4.81 -0.73 7.96
C CYS A 10 -4.61 -0.36 6.48
N LEU A 11 -4.07 0.84 6.18
CA LEU A 11 -3.74 1.24 4.80
C LEU A 11 -2.70 0.30 4.18
N THR A 12 -1.71 -0.14 4.95
CA THR A 12 -0.70 -1.10 4.47
C THR A 12 -1.28 -2.50 4.25
N LEU A 13 -2.17 -2.97 5.12
CA LEU A 13 -2.85 -4.26 4.92
C LEU A 13 -3.92 -4.20 3.81
N ALA A 14 -4.70 -3.13 3.73
CA ALA A 14 -5.67 -2.93 2.65
C ALA A 14 -5.02 -2.87 1.28
N LEU A 15 -3.88 -2.15 1.17
CA LEU A 15 -3.08 -2.07 -0.05
C LEU A 15 -2.45 -3.41 -0.45
N VAL A 16 -2.28 -4.34 0.48
CA VAL A 16 -1.73 -5.67 0.19
C VAL A 16 -2.76 -6.61 -0.41
N MET A 17 -4.04 -6.39 -0.11
CA MET A 17 -5.10 -7.35 -0.43
C MET A 17 -5.97 -6.97 -1.64
N CYS A 18 -5.93 -5.72 -2.09
CA CYS A 18 -6.77 -5.26 -3.19
C CYS A 18 -5.96 -5.09 -4.46
N PHE A 19 -6.31 -5.84 -5.50
CA PHE A 19 -6.02 -5.61 -6.92
C PHE A 19 -4.80 -6.27 -7.55
N GLY A 20 -5.04 -6.86 -8.69
CA GLY A 20 -4.06 -7.46 -9.56
C GLY A 20 -3.88 -6.73 -10.88
N LEU A 21 -2.66 -6.46 -11.36
CA LEU A 21 -2.43 -5.82 -12.68
C LEU A 21 -0.99 -5.80 -13.23
N THR A 22 -0.83 -5.72 -14.57
CA THR A 22 0.44 -5.78 -15.34
C THR A 22 0.85 -4.48 -16.05
N ALA A 23 2.09 -4.06 -16.20
CA ALA A 23 2.92 -3.55 -17.32
C ALA A 23 3.98 -2.49 -16.98
N CYS A 24 5.03 -2.37 -17.82
CA CYS A 24 6.10 -1.36 -17.71
C CYS A 24 5.65 -0.01 -18.27
N GLY A 25 6.11 1.11 -17.70
CA GLY A 25 5.76 2.48 -18.15
C GLY A 25 4.35 2.92 -17.75
N GLU A 26 3.73 2.21 -16.81
CA GLU A 26 2.32 2.33 -16.48
C GLU A 26 1.90 3.73 -16.05
N PHE A 27 2.79 4.46 -15.38
CA PHE A 27 2.46 5.77 -14.80
C PHE A 27 3.07 6.93 -15.57
N ASP A 28 3.75 6.69 -16.68
CA ASP A 28 4.22 7.73 -17.57
C ASP A 28 3.06 8.26 -18.42
N GLY A 29 2.83 9.56 -18.40
CA GLY A 29 1.73 10.21 -19.14
C GLY A 29 2.05 11.64 -19.52
N ASN A 30 1.28 12.17 -20.47
CA ASN A 30 1.42 13.53 -20.98
C ASN A 30 0.56 14.52 -20.16
N PHE A 31 0.87 14.71 -18.90
CA PHE A 31 0.14 15.52 -17.94
C PHE A 31 0.47 17.02 -18.06
N LYS A 32 0.20 17.64 -19.20
CA LYS A 32 0.57 19.06 -19.48
C LYS A 32 -0.48 20.08 -19.11
N THR A 33 -1.75 19.70 -19.18
CA THR A 33 -2.88 20.63 -19.01
C THR A 33 -3.82 20.10 -17.94
N VAL A 34 -4.24 21.00 -17.04
CA VAL A 34 -5.28 20.68 -16.05
C VAL A 34 -6.59 20.43 -16.79
N ALA A 35 -7.26 19.34 -16.47
CA ALA A 35 -8.51 18.94 -17.11
C ALA A 35 -9.64 19.90 -16.74
N SER A 36 -10.53 20.16 -17.69
CA SER A 36 -11.76 20.93 -17.46
C SER A 36 -12.78 20.10 -16.66
N ALA A 37 -13.76 20.76 -16.06
CA ALA A 37 -14.84 20.09 -15.31
C ALA A 37 -15.59 19.06 -16.17
N ASP A 38 -15.88 19.39 -17.43
CA ASP A 38 -16.57 18.49 -18.36
C ASP A 38 -15.72 17.27 -18.72
N GLU A 39 -14.42 17.45 -18.89
CA GLU A 39 -13.47 16.36 -19.15
C GLU A 39 -13.35 15.43 -17.94
N ILE A 40 -13.26 15.98 -16.72
CA ILE A 40 -13.25 15.23 -15.46
C ILE A 40 -14.52 14.38 -15.37
N ASN A 41 -15.70 15.01 -15.44
CA ASN A 41 -16.98 14.31 -15.29
C ASN A 41 -17.16 13.22 -16.35
N THR A 42 -16.80 13.53 -17.62
CA THR A 42 -16.92 12.56 -18.71
C THR A 42 -15.97 11.37 -18.54
N THR A 43 -14.77 11.60 -18.02
CA THR A 43 -13.76 10.56 -17.83
C THR A 43 -14.10 9.70 -16.62
N PHE A 44 -14.45 10.31 -15.49
CA PHE A 44 -14.83 9.57 -14.27
C PHE A 44 -16.05 8.67 -14.48
N ALA A 45 -17.01 9.13 -15.29
CA ALA A 45 -18.18 8.31 -15.64
C ALA A 45 -17.85 7.06 -16.49
N LYS A 46 -16.66 6.99 -17.09
CA LYS A 46 -16.24 5.86 -17.94
C LYS A 46 -15.35 4.87 -17.25
N VAL A 47 -14.49 5.33 -16.33
CA VAL A 47 -13.52 4.46 -15.66
C VAL A 47 -14.20 3.67 -14.55
N ASN A 48 -13.74 2.43 -14.35
CA ASN A 48 -14.19 1.57 -13.27
C ASN A 48 -12.99 1.32 -12.35
N THR A 49 -13.14 1.73 -11.09
CA THR A 49 -12.13 1.58 -10.04
C THR A 49 -12.32 0.32 -9.21
N GLU A 50 -13.49 -0.32 -9.30
CA GLU A 50 -13.83 -1.51 -8.52
C GLU A 50 -13.36 -2.80 -9.20
N GLU A 51 -13.26 -2.77 -10.53
CA GLU A 51 -12.83 -3.93 -11.31
C GLU A 51 -11.44 -3.73 -11.90
N SER A 52 -10.72 -4.84 -12.00
CA SER A 52 -9.35 -4.88 -12.47
C SER A 52 -9.23 -5.45 -13.88
N ASP A 53 -8.34 -4.87 -14.69
CA ASP A 53 -8.03 -5.31 -16.08
C ASP A 53 -7.05 -6.49 -16.11
N THR A 54 -6.96 -7.29 -15.06
CA THR A 54 -5.97 -8.36 -15.07
C THR A 54 -6.47 -9.68 -14.49
N GLU A 55 -6.05 -10.74 -15.16
CA GLU A 55 -6.29 -12.12 -14.75
C GLU A 55 -5.03 -12.78 -14.16
N THR A 56 -3.88 -12.10 -14.14
CA THR A 56 -2.59 -12.77 -13.92
C THR A 56 -1.92 -12.47 -12.60
N GLY A 57 -2.01 -11.25 -12.10
CA GLY A 57 -1.43 -10.87 -10.82
C GLY A 57 -0.93 -9.42 -10.74
N TYR A 58 -0.30 -9.07 -9.62
CA TYR A 58 0.19 -7.71 -9.38
C TYR A 58 1.51 -7.68 -8.60
N GLN A 59 2.19 -6.56 -8.72
CA GLN A 59 3.38 -6.22 -7.94
C GLN A 59 3.12 -4.96 -7.13
N LEU A 60 3.39 -5.05 -5.83
CA LEU A 60 3.32 -3.94 -4.88
C LEU A 60 4.71 -3.44 -4.54
N LYS A 61 4.84 -2.12 -4.41
CA LYS A 61 5.96 -1.47 -3.73
C LYS A 61 5.41 -0.35 -2.87
N ALA A 62 5.80 -0.33 -1.59
CA ALA A 62 5.47 0.77 -0.71
C ALA A 62 6.69 1.18 0.12
N THR A 63 6.84 2.48 0.38
CA THR A 63 7.82 3.01 1.32
C THR A 63 7.18 4.08 2.18
N PHE A 64 7.51 4.07 3.46
CA PHE A 64 7.08 5.05 4.45
C PHE A 64 8.30 5.53 5.19
N LYS A 65 8.57 6.83 5.16
CA LYS A 65 9.73 7.44 5.82
C LYS A 65 9.30 8.69 6.54
N GLY A 66 9.68 8.81 7.79
CA GLY A 66 9.38 10.01 8.55
C GLY A 66 10.06 10.06 9.90
N ALA A 67 10.04 11.24 10.48
CA ALA A 67 10.47 11.47 11.85
C ALA A 67 9.24 11.57 12.74
N PHE A 68 9.42 11.21 13.99
CA PHE A 68 8.41 11.43 15.03
C PHE A 68 9.07 12.08 16.25
N GLU A 69 8.31 12.94 16.92
CA GLU A 69 8.67 13.50 18.21
C GLU A 69 7.43 13.55 19.09
N ASN A 70 7.54 13.00 20.29
CA ASN A 70 6.45 12.99 21.26
C ASN A 70 7.00 12.94 22.69
N GLU A 71 6.12 12.88 23.70
CA GLU A 71 6.50 12.85 25.12
C GLU A 71 7.42 11.66 25.49
N LEU A 72 7.43 10.60 24.72
CA LEU A 72 8.22 9.39 24.97
C LEU A 72 9.59 9.44 24.30
N GLY A 73 9.81 10.38 23.35
CA GLY A 73 11.08 10.54 22.65
C GLY A 73 10.92 11.01 21.22
N LYS A 74 12.03 10.96 20.50
CA LYS A 74 12.11 11.31 19.08
C LYS A 74 12.87 10.24 18.32
N GLY A 75 12.57 10.12 17.05
CA GLY A 75 13.24 9.15 16.18
C GLY A 75 12.71 9.17 14.76
N ASP A 76 13.23 8.23 13.99
CA ASP A 76 12.90 8.04 12.57
C ASP A 76 12.27 6.66 12.36
N ILE A 77 11.36 6.59 11.40
CA ILE A 77 10.79 5.35 10.89
C ILE A 77 11.08 5.25 9.40
N ASP A 78 11.61 4.12 8.97
CA ASP A 78 11.74 3.75 7.56
C ASP A 78 11.13 2.35 7.38
N MET A 79 10.10 2.27 6.54
CA MET A 79 9.46 1.02 6.20
C MET A 79 9.46 0.86 4.68
N THR A 80 9.89 -0.29 4.23
CA THR A 80 9.81 -0.69 2.83
C THR A 80 9.06 -2.00 2.73
N MET A 81 8.12 -2.06 1.79
CA MET A 81 7.38 -3.27 1.44
C MET A 81 7.48 -3.50 -0.06
N LYS A 82 7.68 -4.75 -0.44
CA LYS A 82 7.62 -5.23 -1.83
C LYS A 82 6.81 -6.51 -1.85
N GLY A 83 5.97 -6.67 -2.84
CA GLY A 83 5.14 -7.86 -2.94
C GLY A 83 4.86 -8.21 -4.39
N LYS A 84 4.57 -9.49 -4.59
CA LYS A 84 4.07 -10.04 -5.84
C LYS A 84 2.95 -11.00 -5.52
N VAL A 85 1.88 -10.91 -6.28
CA VAL A 85 0.76 -11.84 -6.23
C VAL A 85 0.56 -12.40 -7.63
N SER A 86 0.39 -13.70 -7.73
CA SER A 86 -0.02 -14.39 -8.96
C SER A 86 -1.37 -15.06 -8.72
N ILE A 87 -2.28 -14.91 -9.67
CA ILE A 87 -3.64 -15.48 -9.60
C ILE A 87 -3.75 -16.68 -10.56
N LYS A 88 -2.85 -16.78 -11.54
CA LYS A 88 -2.94 -17.69 -12.68
C LYS A 88 -3.03 -19.18 -12.32
N ASP A 89 -2.35 -19.61 -11.24
CA ASP A 89 -2.29 -21.02 -10.83
C ASP A 89 -2.77 -21.19 -9.37
N GLY A 90 -3.86 -20.52 -9.02
CA GLY A 90 -4.28 -20.31 -7.65
C GLY A 90 -3.57 -19.10 -7.03
N VAL A 91 -4.13 -18.54 -5.98
CA VAL A 91 -3.56 -17.32 -5.37
C VAL A 91 -2.25 -17.68 -4.67
N LYS A 92 -1.13 -17.21 -5.25
CA LYS A 92 0.20 -17.29 -4.64
C LYS A 92 0.75 -15.89 -4.43
N SER A 93 1.25 -15.61 -3.24
CA SER A 93 1.88 -14.33 -2.95
C SER A 93 3.22 -14.48 -2.24
N ALA A 94 4.08 -13.50 -2.47
CA ALA A 94 5.30 -13.31 -1.71
C ALA A 94 5.43 -11.81 -1.41
N ILE A 95 5.42 -11.47 -0.14
CA ILE A 95 5.50 -10.10 0.35
C ILE A 95 6.67 -10.00 1.33
N GLU A 96 7.59 -9.12 1.03
CA GLU A 96 8.75 -8.80 1.87
C GLU A 96 8.54 -7.41 2.45
N SER A 97 8.71 -7.26 3.76
CA SER A 97 8.70 -5.96 4.41
C SER A 97 9.87 -5.82 5.36
N THR A 98 10.54 -4.69 5.30
CA THR A 98 11.57 -4.28 6.24
C THR A 98 11.10 -3.01 6.91
N MET A 99 11.13 -2.98 8.23
CA MET A 99 10.84 -1.80 9.04
C MET A 99 12.04 -1.53 9.94
N THR A 100 12.57 -0.32 9.87
CA THR A 100 13.57 0.16 10.81
C THR A 100 13.01 1.32 11.61
N PHE A 101 13.35 1.34 12.87
CA PHE A 101 12.93 2.33 13.82
C PHE A 101 14.13 2.72 14.69
N SER A 102 14.60 3.95 14.53
CA SER A 102 15.70 4.49 15.32
C SER A 102 15.21 5.67 16.16
N GLY A 103 15.70 5.78 17.39
CA GLY A 103 15.25 6.86 18.23
C GLY A 103 16.02 7.01 19.53
N SER A 104 15.61 8.03 20.28
CA SER A 104 16.11 8.25 21.62
C SER A 104 14.95 8.66 22.55
N SER A 105 14.96 8.14 23.75
CA SER A 105 14.04 8.54 24.81
C SER A 105 14.82 9.12 26.00
N GLN A 106 14.17 10.00 26.75
CA GLN A 106 14.71 10.52 28.01
C GLN A 106 13.86 10.01 29.17
N ALA A 107 14.50 9.34 30.12
CA ALA A 107 13.85 8.87 31.34
C ALA A 107 14.79 9.19 32.53
N GLY A 108 14.31 9.95 33.51
CA GLY A 108 15.06 10.27 34.73
C GLY A 108 16.38 11.01 34.48
N GLY A 109 16.47 11.82 33.40
CA GLY A 109 17.69 12.56 33.04
C GLY A 109 18.73 11.73 32.27
N VAL A 110 18.43 10.48 31.93
CA VAL A 110 19.27 9.62 31.10
C VAL A 110 18.68 9.54 29.71
N SER A 111 19.50 9.81 28.69
CA SER A 111 19.13 9.60 27.28
C SER A 111 19.49 8.17 26.88
N VAL A 112 18.53 7.42 26.40
CA VAL A 112 18.70 6.07 25.89
C VAL A 112 18.42 6.09 24.39
N SER A 113 19.41 5.72 23.58
CA SER A 113 19.23 5.51 22.14
C SER A 113 18.91 4.04 21.86
N TYR A 114 18.06 3.81 20.85
CA TYR A 114 17.69 2.46 20.40
C TYR A 114 17.54 2.44 18.89
N ASP A 115 17.96 1.33 18.31
CA ASP A 115 17.72 0.97 16.93
C ASP A 115 17.02 -0.39 16.89
N SER A 116 15.88 -0.46 16.24
CA SER A 116 15.20 -1.72 16.03
C SER A 116 14.95 -1.96 14.55
N ALA A 117 15.08 -3.20 14.12
CA ALA A 117 14.70 -3.60 12.78
C ALA A 117 13.78 -4.82 12.85
N ARG A 118 12.85 -4.89 11.92
CA ARG A 118 11.96 -6.02 11.70
C ARG A 118 11.91 -6.32 10.22
N ASP A 119 12.36 -7.51 9.87
CA ASP A 119 12.17 -8.09 8.56
C ASP A 119 11.03 -9.10 8.64
N MET A 120 10.05 -8.97 7.76
CA MET A 120 8.91 -9.88 7.71
C MET A 120 8.64 -10.28 6.27
N ASN A 121 8.63 -11.59 6.05
CA ASN A 121 8.26 -12.20 4.78
C ASN A 121 6.95 -12.96 4.97
N VAL A 122 5.98 -12.70 4.12
CA VAL A 122 4.68 -13.38 4.12
C VAL A 122 4.50 -14.05 2.77
N TYR A 123 4.21 -15.35 2.80
CA TYR A 123 3.94 -16.13 1.61
C TYR A 123 2.56 -16.77 1.73
N THR A 124 1.81 -16.81 0.62
CA THR A 124 0.57 -17.59 0.56
C THR A 124 0.64 -18.56 -0.61
N GLY A 125 0.07 -19.72 -0.43
CA GLY A 125 -0.05 -20.75 -1.46
C GLY A 125 -0.49 -22.08 -0.85
N ASP A 126 -1.10 -22.89 -1.69
CA ASP A 126 -1.51 -24.26 -1.34
C ASP A 126 -2.41 -24.33 -0.07
N GLY A 127 -3.32 -23.36 0.08
CA GLY A 127 -4.24 -23.29 1.21
C GLY A 127 -3.62 -22.82 2.53
N ALA A 128 -2.39 -22.31 2.52
CA ALA A 128 -1.68 -21.89 3.73
C ALA A 128 -1.06 -20.48 3.59
N MET A 129 -0.87 -19.85 4.73
CA MET A 129 -0.07 -18.63 4.89
C MET A 129 1.16 -18.94 5.74
N TYR A 130 2.29 -18.48 5.28
CA TYR A 130 3.59 -18.64 5.92
C TYR A 130 4.14 -17.27 6.28
N THR A 131 4.58 -17.09 7.51
CA THR A 131 5.20 -15.83 7.97
C THR A 131 6.55 -16.12 8.57
N HIS A 132 7.59 -15.48 8.06
CA HIS A 132 8.93 -15.47 8.64
C HIS A 132 9.22 -14.06 9.15
N THR A 133 9.46 -13.91 10.43
CA THR A 133 9.77 -12.63 11.08
C THR A 133 11.10 -12.71 11.79
N VAL A 134 12.00 -11.80 11.47
CA VAL A 134 13.26 -11.56 12.17
C VAL A 134 13.19 -10.20 12.83
N MET A 135 13.50 -10.11 14.10
CA MET A 135 13.56 -8.84 14.83
C MET A 135 14.94 -8.66 15.43
N SER A 136 15.44 -7.43 15.38
CA SER A 136 16.69 -7.08 16.04
C SER A 136 16.54 -5.79 16.84
N LEU A 137 17.34 -5.67 17.89
CA LEU A 137 17.46 -4.47 18.73
C LEU A 137 18.94 -4.16 18.89
N ASN A 138 19.34 -2.93 18.53
CA ASN A 138 20.74 -2.47 18.56
C ASN A 138 21.71 -3.45 17.84
N GLY A 139 21.26 -3.99 16.70
CA GLY A 139 22.01 -4.93 15.88
C GLY A 139 22.05 -6.38 16.38
N ALA A 140 21.45 -6.69 17.54
CA ALA A 140 21.34 -8.06 18.03
C ALA A 140 19.99 -8.65 17.66
N GLU A 141 19.97 -9.87 17.09
CA GLU A 141 18.73 -10.60 16.83
C GLU A 141 18.03 -10.92 18.15
N THR A 142 16.77 -10.55 18.27
CA THR A 142 15.93 -10.75 19.46
C THR A 142 14.83 -11.77 19.22
N ALA A 143 14.42 -11.97 17.97
CA ALA A 143 13.45 -12.99 17.59
C ALA A 143 13.68 -13.42 16.14
N ASN A 144 13.43 -14.72 15.89
CA ASN A 144 13.44 -15.31 14.55
C ASN A 144 12.36 -16.41 14.55
N THR A 145 11.24 -16.13 13.92
CA THR A 145 10.07 -17.00 13.97
C THR A 145 9.56 -17.33 12.58
N LYS A 146 9.27 -18.62 12.36
CA LYS A 146 8.66 -19.15 11.16
C LYS A 146 7.34 -19.82 11.52
N ILE A 147 6.24 -19.27 11.04
CA ILE A 147 4.88 -19.70 11.37
C ILE A 147 4.16 -20.09 10.09
N LYS A 148 3.47 -21.22 10.11
CA LYS A 148 2.53 -21.68 9.11
C LYS A 148 1.13 -21.67 9.69
N VAL A 149 0.17 -21.13 8.97
CA VAL A 149 -1.26 -21.23 9.28
C VAL A 149 -1.95 -21.90 8.09
N ASP A 150 -2.55 -23.04 8.35
CA ASP A 150 -3.32 -23.79 7.36
C ASP A 150 -4.78 -23.32 7.37
N PHE A 151 -5.27 -22.85 6.25
CA PHE A 151 -6.66 -22.41 6.02
C PHE A 151 -7.40 -23.39 5.10
N GLY A 152 -6.69 -24.31 4.42
CA GLY A 152 -7.29 -25.19 3.43
C GLY A 152 -8.02 -24.44 2.33
N ASP A 153 -9.25 -24.82 2.06
CA ASP A 153 -10.09 -24.18 1.05
C ASP A 153 -10.61 -22.80 1.49
N ASP A 154 -10.48 -22.46 2.77
CA ASP A 154 -10.96 -21.20 3.33
C ASP A 154 -9.97 -20.03 3.15
N LEU A 155 -8.75 -20.27 2.64
CA LEU A 155 -7.73 -19.23 2.48
C LEU A 155 -8.26 -18.03 1.70
N GLN A 156 -8.99 -18.24 0.61
CA GLN A 156 -9.55 -17.13 -0.19
C GLN A 156 -10.56 -16.32 0.64
N SER A 157 -11.46 -16.99 1.35
CA SER A 157 -12.43 -16.33 2.22
C SER A 157 -11.77 -15.51 3.33
N VAL A 158 -10.68 -16.03 3.90
CA VAL A 158 -9.90 -15.31 4.90
C VAL A 158 -9.23 -14.07 4.30
N LEU A 159 -8.64 -14.19 3.13
CA LEU A 159 -8.03 -13.06 2.42
C LEU A 159 -9.07 -11.99 2.06
N ASP A 160 -10.26 -12.39 1.60
CA ASP A 160 -11.37 -11.50 1.28
C ASP A 160 -11.90 -10.77 2.53
N ASN A 161 -12.00 -11.48 3.66
CA ASN A 161 -12.37 -10.88 4.94
C ASN A 161 -11.32 -9.86 5.43
N PHE A 162 -10.03 -10.17 5.29
CA PHE A 162 -8.97 -9.21 5.60
C PHE A 162 -9.01 -7.99 4.68
N ALA A 163 -9.30 -8.17 3.39
CA ALA A 163 -9.47 -7.08 2.43
C ALA A 163 -10.68 -6.21 2.81
N GLY A 164 -11.81 -6.82 3.20
CA GLY A 164 -13.01 -6.11 3.69
C GLY A 164 -12.72 -5.27 4.94
N MET A 165 -12.10 -5.87 5.97
CA MET A 165 -11.70 -5.16 7.19
C MET A 165 -10.73 -4.01 6.92
N ALA A 166 -9.86 -4.18 5.94
CA ALA A 166 -8.90 -3.17 5.55
C ALA A 166 -9.57 -2.02 4.80
N SER A 167 -10.58 -2.29 3.96
CA SER A 167 -11.37 -1.26 3.27
C SER A 167 -12.25 -0.46 4.24
N GLU A 168 -12.85 -1.10 5.26
CA GLU A 168 -13.61 -0.41 6.30
C GLU A 168 -12.73 0.48 7.21
N GLY A 169 -11.47 0.14 7.40
CA GLY A 169 -10.50 0.91 8.19
C GLY A 169 -9.79 2.02 7.43
N ALA A 170 -9.76 1.95 6.13
CA ALA A 170 -9.29 2.96 5.23
C ALA A 170 -10.49 3.78 4.74
N GLU A 171 -10.92 4.78 5.50
CA GLU A 171 -11.64 5.93 4.93
C GLU A 171 -10.64 6.63 3.97
N GLY A 172 -10.28 5.90 2.91
CA GLY A 172 -9.43 6.39 1.83
C GLY A 172 -10.18 7.47 1.08
N ILE A 173 -9.44 8.47 0.64
CA ILE A 173 -10.01 9.52 -0.18
C ILE A 173 -10.35 8.90 -1.53
N ASP A 174 -11.62 8.75 -1.80
CA ASP A 174 -12.10 8.36 -3.12
C ASP A 174 -12.15 9.59 -4.03
N PHE A 175 -11.06 9.86 -4.73
CA PHE A 175 -10.98 10.95 -5.69
C PHE A 175 -12.06 10.84 -6.79
N PHE A 176 -12.49 9.64 -7.13
CA PHE A 176 -13.44 9.40 -8.21
C PHE A 176 -14.90 9.61 -7.78
N ALA A 177 -15.17 9.58 -6.47
CA ALA A 177 -16.47 9.96 -5.93
C ALA A 177 -16.67 11.48 -5.82
N MET A 178 -15.58 12.26 -5.96
CA MET A 178 -15.66 13.73 -5.87
C MET A 178 -16.07 14.34 -7.19
N THR A 179 -16.93 15.35 -7.12
CA THR A 179 -17.25 16.21 -8.26
C THR A 179 -16.07 17.13 -8.62
N ALA A 180 -16.03 17.64 -9.85
CA ALA A 180 -15.00 18.59 -10.26
C ALA A 180 -14.96 19.84 -9.36
N ALA A 181 -16.11 20.33 -8.87
CA ALA A 181 -16.21 21.46 -7.95
C ALA A 181 -15.64 21.14 -6.56
N GLU A 182 -15.84 19.93 -6.06
CA GLU A 182 -15.27 19.47 -4.80
C GLU A 182 -13.76 19.33 -4.89
N LEU A 183 -13.24 18.77 -5.99
CA LEU A 183 -11.81 18.67 -6.26
C LEU A 183 -11.15 20.06 -6.28
N GLU A 184 -11.76 21.03 -6.97
CA GLU A 184 -11.30 22.42 -7.01
C GLU A 184 -11.30 23.06 -5.61
N THR A 185 -12.37 22.86 -4.83
CA THR A 185 -12.50 23.37 -3.46
C THR A 185 -11.42 22.80 -2.52
N GLN A 186 -10.99 21.55 -2.77
CA GLN A 186 -9.90 20.90 -2.03
C GLN A 186 -8.52 21.22 -2.59
N ASN A 187 -8.41 22.10 -3.58
CA ASN A 187 -7.17 22.43 -4.28
C ASN A 187 -6.50 21.22 -4.94
N ILE A 188 -7.32 20.31 -5.47
CA ILE A 188 -6.86 19.13 -6.20
C ILE A 188 -6.93 19.39 -7.70
N LYS A 189 -5.77 19.33 -8.36
CA LYS A 189 -5.67 19.46 -9.82
C LYS A 189 -5.73 18.08 -10.46
N VAL A 190 -6.53 17.97 -11.50
CA VAL A 190 -6.68 16.72 -12.25
C VAL A 190 -6.07 16.89 -13.64
N TYR A 191 -5.31 15.90 -14.06
CA TYR A 191 -4.75 15.80 -15.41
C TYR A 191 -5.17 14.47 -16.00
N ILE A 192 -5.55 14.49 -17.27
CA ILE A 192 -6.02 13.31 -17.99
C ILE A 192 -5.17 13.12 -19.24
N ASP A 193 -4.70 11.91 -19.45
CA ASP A 193 -4.00 11.47 -20.66
C ASP A 193 -4.70 10.21 -21.17
N SER A 194 -5.45 10.35 -22.28
CA SER A 194 -6.19 9.25 -22.88
C SER A 194 -5.69 8.97 -24.29
N ASN A 195 -5.50 7.69 -24.60
CA ASN A 195 -5.09 7.20 -25.91
C ASN A 195 -5.71 5.82 -26.18
N GLU A 196 -5.36 5.20 -27.29
CA GLU A 196 -5.88 3.88 -27.70
C GLU A 196 -5.56 2.75 -26.71
N ASN A 197 -4.53 2.90 -25.88
CA ASN A 197 -4.10 1.90 -24.89
C ASN A 197 -4.78 2.07 -23.53
N GLY A 198 -5.53 3.15 -23.32
CA GLY A 198 -6.25 3.43 -22.09
C GLY A 198 -6.18 4.87 -21.62
N THR A 199 -6.54 5.08 -20.37
CA THR A 199 -6.63 6.40 -19.74
C THR A 199 -5.75 6.44 -18.50
N LYS A 200 -4.98 7.50 -18.33
CA LYS A 200 -4.24 7.80 -17.11
C LYS A 200 -4.77 9.10 -16.50
N ILE A 201 -5.04 9.06 -15.21
CA ILE A 201 -5.58 10.18 -14.46
C ILE A 201 -4.61 10.49 -13.33
N LYS A 202 -4.08 11.73 -13.33
CA LYS A 202 -3.20 12.22 -12.29
C LYS A 202 -3.92 13.26 -11.45
N PHE A 203 -3.89 13.09 -10.17
CA PHE A 203 -4.27 14.06 -9.16
C PHE A 203 -3.02 14.69 -8.57
N GLU A 204 -2.98 16.00 -8.46
CA GLU A 204 -2.00 16.74 -7.68
C GLU A 204 -2.74 17.50 -6.58
N PHE A 205 -2.25 17.40 -5.36
CA PHE A 205 -2.87 17.99 -4.19
C PHE A 205 -1.82 18.64 -3.28
N ASP A 206 -2.21 19.74 -2.66
CA ASP A 206 -1.42 20.44 -1.66
C ASP A 206 -2.38 21.16 -0.73
N ASP A 207 -2.61 20.58 0.47
CA ASP A 207 -3.43 21.19 1.51
C ASP A 207 -2.61 21.50 2.77
N THR A 208 -1.30 21.67 2.61
CA THR A 208 -0.37 21.98 3.71
C THR A 208 -0.64 23.32 4.37
N ASP A 209 -1.35 24.22 3.70
CA ASP A 209 -1.86 25.49 4.26
C ASP A 209 -2.87 25.30 5.38
N LYS A 210 -3.54 24.14 5.48
CA LYS A 210 -4.45 23.77 6.55
C LYS A 210 -3.74 23.35 7.85
N GLY A 211 -2.41 23.28 7.86
CA GLY A 211 -1.60 22.94 9.03
C GLY A 211 -1.94 21.56 9.62
N GLU A 212 -2.29 21.51 10.90
CA GLU A 212 -2.65 20.25 11.58
C GLU A 212 -3.96 19.61 11.06
N ASN A 213 -4.79 20.38 10.35
CA ASN A 213 -6.01 19.89 9.70
C ASN A 213 -5.77 19.41 8.25
N SER A 214 -4.53 19.39 7.79
CA SER A 214 -4.18 18.82 6.49
C SER A 214 -4.52 17.33 6.46
N VAL A 215 -5.29 16.91 5.48
CA VAL A 215 -5.75 15.53 5.29
C VAL A 215 -4.87 14.83 4.27
N PHE A 216 -4.53 15.53 3.19
CA PHE A 216 -3.79 14.98 2.06
C PHE A 216 -2.29 15.25 2.14
N GLY A 217 -1.90 16.34 2.83
CA GLY A 217 -0.55 16.86 2.71
C GLY A 217 -0.26 17.40 1.31
N LYS A 218 0.94 17.12 0.82
CA LYS A 218 1.37 17.50 -0.53
C LYS A 218 1.80 16.28 -1.32
N GLY A 219 1.27 16.14 -2.53
CA GLY A 219 1.66 15.01 -3.35
C GLY A 219 0.90 14.84 -4.65
N SER A 220 0.95 13.61 -5.14
CA SER A 220 0.22 13.20 -6.34
C SER A 220 -0.19 11.74 -6.28
N ALA A 221 -1.28 11.43 -6.97
CA ALA A 221 -1.74 10.08 -7.27
C ALA A 221 -1.94 9.93 -8.77
N ILE A 222 -1.49 8.82 -9.35
CA ILE A 222 -1.69 8.50 -10.77
C ILE A 222 -2.41 7.16 -10.81
N PHE A 223 -3.54 7.12 -11.50
CA PHE A 223 -4.30 5.91 -11.77
C PHE A 223 -4.21 5.60 -13.27
N SER A 224 -3.98 4.35 -13.58
CA SER A 224 -3.91 3.84 -14.96
C SER A 224 -5.07 2.89 -15.21
N PHE A 225 -5.77 3.11 -16.29
CA PHE A 225 -6.90 2.30 -16.75
C PHE A 225 -6.61 1.74 -18.13
N GLY A 226 -7.01 0.51 -18.38
CA GLY A 226 -6.88 -0.14 -19.68
C GLY A 226 -7.82 0.45 -20.75
N ALA A 227 -7.69 -0.02 -21.99
CA ALA A 227 -8.59 0.35 -23.08
C ALA A 227 -10.07 -0.02 -22.82
N ASN A 228 -10.31 -0.96 -21.92
CA ASN A 228 -11.62 -1.38 -21.41
C ASN A 228 -12.13 -0.53 -20.24
N ASN A 229 -11.38 0.52 -19.84
CA ASN A 229 -11.64 1.41 -18.71
C ASN A 229 -11.57 0.75 -17.32
N LEU A 230 -11.06 -0.47 -17.20
CA LEU A 230 -10.82 -1.13 -15.92
C LEU A 230 -9.48 -0.66 -15.32
N LEU A 231 -9.42 -0.61 -13.99
CA LEU A 231 -8.21 -0.19 -13.27
C LEU A 231 -7.06 -1.16 -13.53
N ARG A 232 -5.90 -0.64 -13.92
CA ARG A 232 -4.67 -1.41 -14.13
C ARG A 232 -3.64 -1.20 -13.04
N GLY A 233 -3.62 -0.08 -12.40
CA GLY A 233 -2.69 0.20 -11.33
C GLY A 233 -2.74 1.63 -10.89
N TYR A 234 -2.03 1.90 -9.79
CA TYR A 234 -1.88 3.25 -9.31
C TYR A 234 -0.51 3.47 -8.67
N GLN A 235 -0.10 4.72 -8.67
CA GLN A 235 1.08 5.20 -7.96
C GLN A 235 0.68 6.42 -7.14
N MET A 236 1.00 6.40 -5.85
CA MET A 236 0.79 7.53 -4.95
C MET A 236 2.11 7.95 -4.33
N LYS A 237 2.34 9.26 -4.27
CA LYS A 237 3.51 9.84 -3.65
C LYS A 237 3.08 11.11 -2.93
N TYR A 238 3.19 11.12 -1.62
CA TYR A 238 2.78 12.28 -0.83
C TYR A 238 3.57 12.41 0.47
N GLU A 239 3.51 13.61 1.03
CA GLU A 239 4.09 13.95 2.33
C GLU A 239 3.01 14.60 3.18
N VAL A 240 2.76 14.04 4.36
CA VAL A 240 1.79 14.53 5.33
C VAL A 240 2.40 14.48 6.72
N GLN A 241 2.40 15.61 7.43
CA GLN A 241 2.94 15.73 8.79
C GLN A 241 4.37 15.17 8.95
N GLY A 242 5.24 15.40 7.94
CA GLY A 242 6.62 14.91 7.94
C GLY A 242 6.79 13.44 7.53
N LEU A 243 5.70 12.71 7.34
CA LEU A 243 5.74 11.35 6.81
C LEU A 243 5.70 11.37 5.28
N LYS A 244 6.72 10.81 4.64
CA LYS A 244 6.79 10.60 3.20
C LYS A 244 6.30 9.21 2.85
N VAL A 245 5.30 9.16 2.00
CA VAL A 245 4.66 7.93 1.57
C VAL A 245 4.83 7.77 0.06
N PHE A 246 5.23 6.59 -0.34
CA PHE A 246 5.19 6.15 -1.72
C PHE A 246 4.52 4.79 -1.78
N VAL A 247 3.53 4.64 -2.66
CA VAL A 247 2.87 3.38 -2.94
C VAL A 247 2.75 3.22 -4.45
N GLU A 248 3.10 2.07 -4.95
CA GLU A 248 2.95 1.68 -6.35
C GLU A 248 2.34 0.30 -6.42
N LEU A 249 1.24 0.18 -7.14
CA LEU A 249 0.65 -1.07 -7.55
C LEU A 249 0.65 -1.13 -9.07
N LYS A 250 1.25 -2.15 -9.62
CA LYS A 250 1.29 -2.38 -11.04
C LYS A 250 1.18 -3.86 -11.37
N PRO A 251 0.86 -4.13 -12.57
CA PRO A 251 0.66 -5.44 -13.09
C PRO A 251 1.88 -6.37 -13.03
N PHE A 252 1.62 -7.66 -12.85
CA PHE A 252 2.64 -8.69 -12.80
C PHE A 252 2.21 -9.93 -13.60
N ASN A 253 2.94 -10.22 -14.68
CA ASN A 253 2.70 -11.37 -15.58
C ASN A 253 3.62 -12.56 -15.26
N GLY A 254 4.14 -12.65 -14.07
CA GLY A 254 5.05 -13.72 -13.67
C GLY A 254 4.40 -14.75 -12.75
N SER A 255 5.15 -15.78 -12.41
CA SER A 255 4.81 -16.70 -11.33
C SER A 255 5.47 -16.27 -10.03
N VAL A 256 4.80 -16.54 -8.91
CA VAL A 256 5.39 -16.39 -7.57
C VAL A 256 6.02 -17.72 -7.18
N THR A 257 7.31 -17.69 -6.88
CA THR A 257 8.03 -18.85 -6.36
C THR A 257 8.05 -18.75 -4.83
N LEU A 258 7.51 -19.77 -4.17
CA LEU A 258 7.57 -19.90 -2.73
C LEU A 258 8.96 -20.43 -2.31
N PRO A 259 9.43 -20.09 -1.07
CA PRO A 259 10.67 -20.63 -0.54
C PRO A 259 10.66 -22.15 -0.45
N ASN A 260 11.85 -22.77 -0.58
CA ASN A 260 11.99 -24.23 -0.54
C ASN A 260 12.00 -24.80 0.88
N ASP A 261 12.02 -23.96 1.90
CA ASP A 261 12.14 -24.32 3.31
C ASP A 261 10.82 -24.17 4.09
N LEU A 262 9.69 -24.15 3.41
CA LEU A 262 8.37 -23.99 4.03
C LEU A 262 8.02 -25.14 4.99
N ASP A 263 8.64 -26.30 4.85
CA ASP A 263 8.52 -27.44 5.75
C ASP A 263 9.14 -27.18 7.14
N THR A 264 10.01 -26.18 7.26
CA THR A 264 10.62 -25.76 8.53
C THR A 264 9.73 -24.84 9.36
N TYR A 265 8.58 -24.43 8.83
CA TYR A 265 7.67 -23.52 9.52
C TYR A 265 6.81 -24.28 10.55
N THR A 266 6.70 -23.72 11.75
CA THR A 266 5.86 -24.28 12.80
C THR A 266 4.39 -24.08 12.46
N SER A 267 3.64 -25.18 12.36
CA SER A 267 2.22 -25.14 12.06
C SER A 267 1.39 -24.74 13.27
N TYR A 268 0.46 -23.82 13.04
CA TYR A 268 -0.59 -23.47 13.98
C TYR A 268 -1.95 -23.75 13.31
N SER A 269 -2.81 -24.48 13.98
CA SER A 269 -4.20 -24.65 13.57
C SER A 269 -5.03 -23.58 14.24
N ILE A 270 -5.68 -22.76 13.46
CA ILE A 270 -6.74 -21.88 13.97
C ILE A 270 -8.03 -22.70 13.87
N GLY A 271 -8.54 -23.15 15.01
CA GLY A 271 -9.87 -23.78 15.07
C GLY A 271 -10.92 -22.69 14.79
N PHE A 272 -11.61 -22.78 13.68
CA PHE A 272 -12.83 -22.01 13.39
C PHE A 272 -14.06 -22.77 13.89
#